data_80fc1c95b55e73ba540bbbb2c67c7dea
#
_entry.id   80fc1c95b55e73ba540bbbb2c67c7dea
#
_cell.length_a   1.000
_cell.length_b   1.000
_cell.length_c   1.000
_cell.angle_alpha   90.00
_cell.angle_beta   90.00
_cell.angle_gamma   90.00
#
_symmetry.space_group_name_H-M   'P 1'
#
loop_
_entity.id
_entity.type
_entity.pdbx_description
1 polymer ?
#
loop_
_entity_poly.entity_id
_entity_poly.type
_entity_poly.pdbx_seq_one_letter_code
_entity_poly.pdbx_strand_id
1 'polypeptide(L)'
;GHVFINGEEAHIANPRDAKAYGIETIYQTLALADNVDAAANLYLGRELLTAWGTLDDVAMEANARKVMGRLNPNFKRFKEPVKLLSGGQRQSVAIARAILFNARILIMDEPTAALGPQETAQVGELITQLKQDGIGIFLIEHDIHNVFDLCDRVCVMKNGQVVGTA
;
A
#
# COMPACT_ATOMS: atom_id res chain seq x y z
N GLY A 1 -13.76 9.61 -18.92
CA GLY A 1 -12.94 10.56 -18.17
C GLY A 1 -11.50 10.53 -18.65
N HIS A 2 -10.74 11.54 -18.30
CA HIS A 2 -9.31 11.65 -18.63
C HIS A 2 -8.50 11.59 -17.37
N VAL A 3 -7.36 10.91 -17.41
CA VAL A 3 -6.39 10.86 -16.31
C VAL A 3 -5.12 11.53 -16.78
N PHE A 4 -4.60 12.45 -15.97
CA PHE A 4 -3.34 13.14 -16.26
C PHE A 4 -2.34 12.83 -15.14
N ILE A 5 -1.11 12.48 -15.53
CA ILE A 5 -0.01 12.21 -14.61
C ILE A 5 1.16 13.11 -15.03
N ASN A 6 1.63 13.95 -14.11
CA ASN A 6 2.66 14.96 -14.39
C ASN A 6 2.32 15.90 -15.58
N GLY A 7 1.03 16.18 -15.81
CA GLY A 7 0.57 17.03 -16.90
C GLY A 7 0.39 16.34 -18.25
N GLU A 8 0.74 15.07 -18.38
CA GLU A 8 0.54 14.27 -19.59
C GLU A 8 -0.67 13.34 -19.43
N GLU A 9 -1.45 13.18 -20.51
CA GLU A 9 -2.59 12.28 -20.49
C GLU A 9 -2.13 10.81 -20.43
N ALA A 10 -2.60 10.10 -19.40
CA ALA A 10 -2.28 8.70 -19.18
C ALA A 10 -3.39 7.79 -19.73
N HIS A 11 -3.03 6.87 -20.59
CA HIS A 11 -3.93 5.84 -21.11
C HIS A 11 -3.85 4.58 -20.26
N ILE A 12 -4.86 4.39 -19.41
CA ILE A 12 -4.94 3.26 -18.47
C ILE A 12 -6.13 2.39 -18.85
N ALA A 13 -5.87 1.29 -19.56
CA ALA A 13 -6.90 0.33 -19.98
C ALA A 13 -7.00 -0.88 -19.01
N ASN A 14 -5.95 -1.14 -18.26
CA ASN A 14 -5.86 -2.30 -17.36
C ASN A 14 -4.91 -2.01 -16.17
N PRO A 15 -4.89 -2.87 -15.13
CA PRO A 15 -4.03 -2.67 -13.95
C PRO A 15 -2.52 -2.64 -14.25
N ARG A 16 -2.05 -3.27 -15.34
CA ARG A 16 -0.63 -3.24 -15.71
C ARG A 16 -0.22 -1.86 -16.19
N ASP A 17 -1.13 -1.18 -16.92
CA ASP A 17 -0.87 0.19 -17.38
C ASP A 17 -0.76 1.13 -16.17
N ALA A 18 -1.67 1.03 -15.19
CA ALA A 18 -1.60 1.80 -13.96
C ALA A 18 -0.26 1.60 -13.24
N LYS A 19 0.20 0.34 -13.11
CA LYS A 19 1.49 0.01 -12.51
C LYS A 19 2.68 0.59 -13.28
N ALA A 20 2.62 0.64 -14.61
CA ALA A 20 3.66 1.26 -15.44
C ALA A 20 3.82 2.77 -15.14
N TYR A 21 2.74 3.44 -14.74
CA TYR A 21 2.76 4.83 -14.27
C TYR A 21 3.14 4.96 -12.78
N GLY A 22 3.43 3.85 -12.09
CA GLY A 22 3.75 3.85 -10.67
C GLY A 22 2.53 4.00 -9.76
N ILE A 23 1.33 3.66 -10.25
CA ILE A 23 0.10 3.64 -9.45
C ILE A 23 -0.09 2.23 -8.90
N GLU A 24 -0.14 2.11 -7.59
CA GLU A 24 -0.50 0.87 -6.89
C GLU A 24 -1.75 1.09 -6.04
N THR A 25 -2.56 0.05 -5.92
CA THR A 25 -3.81 0.09 -5.15
C THR A 25 -3.72 -0.88 -3.98
N ILE A 26 -4.05 -0.37 -2.80
CA ILE A 26 -4.22 -1.16 -1.58
C ILE A 26 -5.72 -1.24 -1.31
N TYR A 27 -6.27 -2.42 -1.53
CA TYR A 27 -7.69 -2.68 -1.35
C TYR A 27 -8.02 -2.92 0.13
N GLN A 28 -9.25 -2.69 0.52
CA GLN A 28 -9.76 -2.98 1.85
C GLN A 28 -9.46 -4.42 2.31
N THR A 29 -9.53 -5.40 1.41
CA THR A 29 -9.21 -6.82 1.69
C THR A 29 -7.71 -7.13 1.68
N LEU A 30 -6.84 -6.13 1.44
CA LEU A 30 -5.37 -6.18 1.36
C LEU A 30 -4.80 -7.11 0.28
N ALA A 31 -5.58 -8.03 -0.30
CA ALA A 31 -5.16 -9.01 -1.31
C ALA A 31 -3.84 -9.74 -0.93
N LEU A 32 -3.74 -10.18 0.33
CA LEU A 32 -2.64 -10.98 0.84
C LEU A 32 -3.04 -12.46 0.86
N ALA A 33 -2.07 -13.34 0.62
CA ALA A 33 -2.27 -14.79 0.73
C ALA A 33 -2.07 -15.22 2.19
N ASP A 34 -3.15 -15.55 2.88
CA ASP A 34 -3.22 -15.79 4.33
C ASP A 34 -2.27 -16.86 4.86
N ASN A 35 -2.02 -17.90 4.07
CA ASN A 35 -1.19 -19.06 4.41
C ASN A 35 0.28 -18.91 3.99
N VAL A 36 0.62 -17.81 3.34
CA VAL A 36 1.98 -17.49 2.87
C VAL A 36 2.62 -16.49 3.84
N ASP A 37 3.92 -16.56 4.02
CA ASP A 37 4.63 -15.66 4.91
C ASP A 37 4.70 -14.22 4.39
N ALA A 38 5.10 -13.29 5.25
CA ALA A 38 5.13 -11.88 4.92
C ALA A 38 6.12 -11.55 3.80
N ALA A 39 7.31 -12.18 3.79
CA ALA A 39 8.34 -11.91 2.77
C ALA A 39 7.86 -12.36 1.38
N ALA A 40 7.31 -13.57 1.28
CA ALA A 40 6.76 -14.08 0.03
C ALA A 40 5.53 -13.29 -0.44
N ASN A 41 4.68 -12.81 0.47
CA ASN A 41 3.55 -11.94 0.12
C ASN A 41 3.98 -10.62 -0.53
N LEU A 42 5.12 -10.05 -0.17
CA LEU A 42 5.63 -8.84 -0.81
C LEU A 42 5.91 -9.07 -2.30
N TYR A 43 6.34 -10.28 -2.65
CA TYR A 43 6.75 -10.63 -4.01
C TYR A 43 5.71 -11.40 -4.82
N LEU A 44 4.55 -11.69 -4.24
CA LEU A 44 3.53 -12.52 -4.86
C LEU A 44 3.15 -12.03 -6.27
N GLY A 45 3.41 -12.89 -7.28
CA GLY A 45 3.25 -12.59 -8.70
C GLY A 45 4.35 -11.73 -9.32
N ARG A 46 5.45 -11.47 -8.60
CA ARG A 46 6.63 -10.71 -9.02
C ARG A 46 7.90 -11.27 -8.36
N GLU A 47 7.95 -12.58 -8.21
CA GLU A 47 9.00 -13.29 -7.51
C GLU A 47 10.36 -13.10 -8.19
N LEU A 48 11.41 -12.99 -7.37
CA LEU A 48 12.78 -12.98 -7.87
C LEU A 48 13.24 -14.41 -8.16
N LEU A 49 13.90 -14.58 -9.29
CA LEU A 49 14.45 -15.88 -9.71
C LEU A 49 15.97 -15.84 -9.66
N THR A 50 16.55 -16.95 -9.24
CA THR A 50 18.00 -17.20 -9.36
C THR A 50 18.38 -17.39 -10.85
N ALA A 51 19.68 -17.43 -11.16
CA ALA A 51 20.16 -17.74 -12.50
C ALA A 51 19.71 -19.12 -13.02
N TRP A 52 19.29 -20.01 -12.15
CA TRP A 52 18.81 -21.36 -12.45
C TRP A 52 17.28 -21.45 -12.61
N GLY A 53 16.57 -20.30 -12.49
CA GLY A 53 15.11 -20.24 -12.62
C GLY A 53 14.32 -20.72 -11.39
N THR A 54 14.98 -20.94 -10.25
CA THR A 54 14.33 -21.20 -8.95
C THR A 54 14.07 -19.90 -8.21
N LEU A 55 13.15 -19.90 -7.22
CA LEU A 55 12.90 -18.74 -6.37
C LEU A 55 14.17 -18.33 -5.61
N ASP A 56 14.46 -17.03 -5.60
CA ASP A 56 15.54 -16.46 -4.80
C ASP A 56 14.98 -15.93 -3.46
N ASP A 57 14.64 -16.86 -2.58
CA ASP A 57 14.07 -16.53 -1.25
C ASP A 57 15.02 -15.66 -0.42
N VAL A 58 16.33 -15.79 -0.59
CA VAL A 58 17.32 -15.02 0.16
C VAL A 58 17.28 -13.54 -0.25
N ALA A 59 17.29 -13.28 -1.56
CA ALA A 59 17.19 -11.91 -2.07
C ALA A 59 15.83 -11.29 -1.76
N MET A 60 14.74 -12.05 -1.90
CA MET A 60 13.39 -11.59 -1.57
C MET A 60 13.27 -11.23 -0.10
N GLU A 61 13.75 -12.08 0.83
CA GLU A 61 13.72 -11.80 2.27
C GLU A 61 14.60 -10.58 2.63
N ALA A 62 15.78 -10.47 2.07
CA ALA A 62 16.68 -9.32 2.31
C ALA A 62 16.03 -7.99 1.90
N ASN A 63 15.42 -7.94 0.74
CA ASN A 63 14.72 -6.75 0.26
C ASN A 63 13.45 -6.46 1.07
N ALA A 64 12.70 -7.50 1.44
CA ALA A 64 11.53 -7.36 2.32
C ALA A 64 11.92 -6.73 3.67
N ARG A 65 13.01 -7.19 4.27
CA ARG A 65 13.55 -6.62 5.53
C ARG A 65 13.97 -5.15 5.36
N LYS A 66 14.57 -4.80 4.23
CA LYS A 66 14.99 -3.43 3.95
C LYS A 66 13.79 -2.48 3.85
N VAL A 67 12.76 -2.86 3.11
CA VAL A 67 11.55 -2.03 2.94
C VAL A 67 10.76 -1.95 4.25
N MET A 68 10.51 -3.09 4.90
CA MET A 68 9.80 -3.12 6.18
C MET A 68 10.56 -2.39 7.28
N GLY A 69 11.89 -2.44 7.28
CA GLY A 69 12.71 -1.71 8.25
C GLY A 69 12.55 -0.19 8.17
N ARG A 70 12.18 0.35 7.00
CA ARG A 70 11.83 1.77 6.83
C ARG A 70 10.41 2.07 7.32
N LEU A 71 9.46 1.20 7.00
CA LEU A 71 8.03 1.41 7.21
C LEU A 71 7.57 1.00 8.62
N ASN A 72 8.12 -0.09 9.14
CA ASN A 72 7.82 -0.62 10.46
C ASN A 72 9.06 -1.28 11.06
N PRO A 73 9.98 -0.51 11.69
CA PRO A 73 11.24 -1.02 12.22
C PRO A 73 11.08 -2.16 13.24
N ASN A 74 9.94 -2.22 13.91
CA ASN A 74 9.64 -3.24 14.92
C ASN A 74 9.09 -4.54 14.33
N PHE A 75 8.86 -4.60 13.02
CA PHE A 75 8.35 -5.81 12.37
C PHE A 75 9.45 -6.87 12.28
N LYS A 76 9.19 -8.06 12.83
CA LYS A 76 10.15 -9.17 12.87
C LYS A 76 9.60 -10.50 12.35
N ARG A 77 8.29 -10.57 12.05
CA ARG A 77 7.57 -11.81 11.74
C ARG A 77 7.56 -12.14 10.24
N PHE A 78 8.73 -12.08 9.58
CA PHE A 78 8.86 -12.23 8.13
C PHE A 78 8.50 -13.64 7.62
N LYS A 79 8.76 -14.68 8.42
CA LYS A 79 8.54 -16.09 8.06
C LYS A 79 7.23 -16.68 8.59
N GLU A 80 6.41 -15.85 9.21
CA GLU A 80 5.12 -16.30 9.71
C GLU A 80 4.02 -16.06 8.68
N PRO A 81 3.06 -16.99 8.55
CA PRO A 81 1.88 -16.80 7.72
C PRO A 81 1.14 -15.51 8.06
N VAL A 82 0.72 -14.75 7.04
CA VAL A 82 0.12 -13.42 7.23
C VAL A 82 -1.15 -13.44 8.07
N LYS A 83 -1.87 -14.57 8.08
CA LYS A 83 -3.06 -14.77 8.94
C LYS A 83 -2.78 -14.66 10.44
N LEU A 84 -1.52 -14.85 10.86
CA LEU A 84 -1.10 -14.74 12.27
C LEU A 84 -0.69 -13.33 12.67
N LEU A 85 -0.60 -12.42 11.71
CA LEU A 85 -0.26 -11.02 11.92
C LEU A 85 -1.48 -10.23 12.41
N SER A 86 -1.23 -9.15 13.17
CA SER A 86 -2.28 -8.20 13.49
C SER A 86 -2.78 -7.43 12.26
N GLY A 87 -3.92 -6.76 12.37
CA GLY A 87 -4.49 -5.95 11.30
C GLY A 87 -3.50 -4.90 10.79
N GLY A 88 -2.92 -4.11 11.69
CA GLY A 88 -1.91 -3.10 11.36
C GLY A 88 -0.62 -3.68 10.76
N GLN A 89 -0.20 -4.88 11.20
CA GLN A 89 0.94 -5.58 10.61
C GLN A 89 0.63 -6.05 9.19
N ARG A 90 -0.57 -6.58 8.94
CA ARG A 90 -1.01 -6.96 7.58
C ARG A 90 -1.09 -5.74 6.67
N GLN A 91 -1.60 -4.61 7.19
CA GLN A 91 -1.62 -3.34 6.45
C GLN A 91 -0.20 -2.89 6.09
N SER A 92 0.75 -2.95 7.04
CA SER A 92 2.16 -2.64 6.78
C SER A 92 2.76 -3.53 5.67
N VAL A 93 2.42 -4.82 5.63
CA VAL A 93 2.86 -5.74 4.56
C VAL A 93 2.28 -5.34 3.20
N ALA A 94 0.98 -5.00 3.13
CA ALA A 94 0.34 -4.56 1.89
C ALA A 94 0.95 -3.25 1.35
N ILE A 95 1.23 -2.30 2.23
CA ILE A 95 1.90 -1.04 1.88
C ILE A 95 3.35 -1.31 1.43
N ALA A 96 4.09 -2.13 2.17
CA ALA A 96 5.47 -2.50 1.83
C ALA A 96 5.56 -3.14 0.44
N ARG A 97 4.58 -3.97 0.06
CA ARG A 97 4.51 -4.56 -1.29
C ARG A 97 4.41 -3.48 -2.37
N ALA A 98 3.57 -2.47 -2.17
CA ALA A 98 3.44 -1.37 -3.13
C ALA A 98 4.75 -0.56 -3.26
N ILE A 99 5.39 -0.24 -2.13
CA ILE A 99 6.64 0.53 -2.09
C ILE A 99 7.81 -0.25 -2.68
N LEU A 100 7.88 -1.55 -2.46
CA LEU A 100 8.92 -2.42 -3.02
C LEU A 100 9.00 -2.32 -4.55
N PHE A 101 7.87 -2.06 -5.21
CA PHE A 101 7.77 -1.92 -6.66
C PHE A 101 7.68 -0.46 -7.12
N ASN A 102 8.26 0.47 -6.36
CA ASN A 102 8.44 1.88 -6.70
C ASN A 102 7.11 2.62 -6.99
N ALA A 103 6.09 2.36 -6.18
CA ALA A 103 4.88 3.15 -6.23
C ALA A 103 5.19 4.64 -6.05
N ARG A 104 4.64 5.46 -6.94
CA ARG A 104 4.67 6.93 -6.87
C ARG A 104 3.34 7.48 -6.39
N ILE A 105 2.28 6.75 -6.66
CA ILE A 105 0.91 7.06 -6.27
C ILE A 105 0.31 5.81 -5.63
N LEU A 106 -0.20 5.96 -4.42
CA LEU A 106 -0.94 4.92 -3.71
C LEU A 106 -2.42 5.30 -3.64
N ILE A 107 -3.27 4.41 -4.13
CA ILE A 107 -4.70 4.47 -3.87
C ILE A 107 -4.98 3.54 -2.70
N MET A 108 -5.51 4.07 -1.61
CA MET A 108 -5.83 3.30 -0.39
C MET A 108 -7.33 3.34 -0.17
N ASP A 109 -7.94 2.16 -0.16
CA ASP A 109 -9.38 1.99 0.03
C ASP A 109 -9.66 1.53 1.47
N GLU A 110 -10.13 2.45 2.29
CA GLU A 110 -10.43 2.27 3.72
C GLU A 110 -9.30 1.55 4.50
N PRO A 111 -8.06 2.06 4.50
CA PRO A 111 -6.92 1.36 5.06
C PRO A 111 -7.00 1.16 6.57
N THR A 112 -7.89 1.87 7.25
CA THR A 112 -8.07 1.78 8.71
C THR A 112 -9.33 1.01 9.11
N ALA A 113 -10.11 0.52 8.14
CA ALA A 113 -11.32 -0.25 8.41
C ALA A 113 -11.02 -1.50 9.25
N ALA A 114 -11.83 -1.73 10.26
CA ALA A 114 -11.72 -2.86 11.18
C ALA A 114 -10.41 -2.94 12.01
N LEU A 115 -9.67 -1.84 12.12
CA LEU A 115 -8.50 -1.71 13.00
C LEU A 115 -8.89 -1.12 14.35
N GLY A 116 -8.19 -1.52 15.41
CA GLY A 116 -8.31 -0.87 16.71
C GLY A 116 -7.59 0.50 16.73
N PRO A 117 -7.87 1.37 17.74
CA PRO A 117 -7.31 2.72 17.78
C PRO A 117 -5.78 2.78 17.67
N GLN A 118 -5.06 1.85 18.30
CA GLN A 118 -3.59 1.79 18.23
C GLN A 118 -3.09 1.42 16.83
N GLU A 119 -3.75 0.47 16.16
CA GLU A 119 -3.40 0.05 14.80
C GLU A 119 -3.73 1.15 13.79
N THR A 120 -4.85 1.85 13.96
CA THR A 120 -5.22 3.03 13.16
C THR A 120 -4.16 4.12 13.27
N ALA A 121 -3.70 4.43 14.48
CA ALA A 121 -2.63 5.41 14.69
C ALA A 121 -1.32 4.99 13.98
N GLN A 122 -0.93 3.72 14.07
CA GLN A 122 0.26 3.20 13.37
C GLN A 122 0.14 3.32 11.85
N VAL A 123 -1.04 3.03 11.29
CA VAL A 123 -1.28 3.20 9.85
C VAL A 123 -1.24 4.67 9.46
N GLY A 124 -1.80 5.57 10.28
CA GLY A 124 -1.74 7.02 10.09
C GLY A 124 -0.30 7.55 10.07
N GLU A 125 0.55 7.12 11.01
CA GLU A 125 1.98 7.46 11.03
C GLU A 125 2.68 6.98 9.76
N LEU A 126 2.38 5.77 9.30
CA LEU A 126 2.94 5.21 8.08
C LEU A 126 2.52 6.01 6.83
N ILE A 127 1.24 6.40 6.73
CA ILE A 127 0.75 7.26 5.65
C ILE A 127 1.47 8.62 5.66
N THR A 128 1.63 9.22 6.83
CA THR A 128 2.36 10.49 6.99
C THR A 128 3.81 10.38 6.54
N GLN A 129 4.49 9.29 6.90
CA GLN A 129 5.87 9.02 6.46
C GLN A 129 5.95 8.89 4.93
N LEU A 130 5.03 8.18 4.30
CA LEU A 130 4.99 8.02 2.85
C LEU A 130 4.76 9.36 2.12
N LYS A 131 3.92 10.24 2.67
CA LYS A 131 3.77 11.62 2.18
C LYS A 131 5.10 12.38 2.24
N GLN A 132 5.83 12.28 3.35
CA GLN A 132 7.14 12.91 3.51
C GLN A 132 8.19 12.34 2.53
N ASP A 133 8.09 11.07 2.18
CA ASP A 133 8.91 10.41 1.15
C ASP A 133 8.52 10.84 -0.29
N GLY A 134 7.51 11.71 -0.45
CA GLY A 134 7.08 12.25 -1.74
C GLY A 134 6.13 11.36 -2.52
N ILE A 135 5.50 10.38 -1.88
CA ILE A 135 4.50 9.52 -2.50
C ILE A 135 3.14 10.24 -2.49
N GLY A 136 2.52 10.37 -3.67
CA GLY A 136 1.15 10.84 -3.79
C GLY A 136 0.17 9.81 -3.23
N ILE A 137 -0.73 10.22 -2.34
CA ILE A 137 -1.70 9.31 -1.73
C ILE A 137 -3.11 9.77 -2.06
N PHE A 138 -3.90 8.85 -2.63
CA PHE A 138 -5.32 8.99 -2.82
C PHE A 138 -6.02 8.11 -1.78
N LEU A 139 -6.50 8.74 -0.71
CA LEU A 139 -7.11 8.05 0.43
C LEU A 139 -8.64 8.07 0.29
N ILE A 140 -9.25 6.89 0.25
CA ILE A 140 -10.71 6.73 0.38
C ILE A 140 -10.98 6.36 1.83
N GLU A 141 -11.72 7.20 2.53
CA GLU A 141 -12.00 7.05 3.96
C GLU A 141 -13.39 7.59 4.29
N HIS A 142 -14.01 7.01 5.30
CA HIS A 142 -15.29 7.44 5.83
C HIS A 142 -15.18 7.99 7.26
N ASP A 143 -14.06 7.79 7.94
CA ASP A 143 -13.77 8.41 9.23
C ASP A 143 -13.23 9.83 9.04
N ILE A 144 -14.04 10.81 9.40
CA ILE A 144 -13.72 12.22 9.23
C ILE A 144 -12.47 12.64 10.01
N HIS A 145 -12.19 12.04 11.17
CA HIS A 145 -10.99 12.35 11.95
C HIS A 145 -9.73 11.95 11.17
N ASN A 146 -9.68 10.74 10.64
CA ASN A 146 -8.57 10.28 9.81
C ASN A 146 -8.39 11.16 8.56
N VAL A 147 -9.50 11.58 7.95
CA VAL A 147 -9.44 12.47 6.76
C VAL A 147 -8.76 13.80 7.10
N PHE A 148 -9.17 14.47 8.18
CA PHE A 148 -8.58 15.77 8.55
C PHE A 148 -7.15 15.67 9.05
N ASP A 149 -6.78 14.56 9.70
CA ASP A 149 -5.42 14.37 10.22
C ASP A 149 -4.41 14.02 9.10
N LEU A 150 -4.85 13.33 8.04
CA LEU A 150 -3.95 12.76 7.04
C LEU A 150 -3.95 13.48 5.70
N CYS A 151 -5.04 14.15 5.32
CA CYS A 151 -5.22 14.70 3.98
C CYS A 151 -4.90 16.19 3.89
N ASP A 152 -4.23 16.59 2.80
CA ASP A 152 -3.98 17.99 2.49
C ASP A 152 -5.14 18.62 1.69
N ARG A 153 -5.93 17.79 1.03
CA ARG A 153 -7.12 18.16 0.26
C ARG A 153 -8.19 17.11 0.43
N VAL A 154 -9.42 17.54 0.54
CA VAL A 154 -10.58 16.66 0.71
C VAL A 154 -11.54 16.84 -0.47
N CYS A 155 -12.04 15.74 -0.99
CA CYS A 155 -13.06 15.71 -2.02
C CYS A 155 -14.26 14.91 -1.49
N VAL A 156 -15.39 15.57 -1.30
CA VAL A 156 -16.61 14.93 -0.82
C VAL A 156 -17.43 14.44 -2.00
N MET A 157 -17.76 13.16 -1.99
CA MET A 157 -18.56 12.52 -3.03
C MET A 157 -19.92 12.08 -2.52
N LYS A 158 -20.96 12.23 -3.33
CA LYS A 158 -22.30 11.73 -3.09
C LYS A 158 -22.90 11.17 -4.39
N ASN A 159 -23.32 9.91 -4.36
CA ASN A 159 -23.94 9.23 -5.53
C ASN A 159 -23.09 9.33 -6.81
N GLY A 160 -21.77 9.16 -6.68
CA GLY A 160 -20.84 9.21 -7.82
C GLY A 160 -20.52 10.61 -8.32
N GLN A 161 -20.97 11.67 -7.65
CA GLN A 161 -20.70 13.06 -8.00
C GLN A 161 -19.92 13.77 -6.90
N VAL A 162 -18.98 14.62 -7.28
CA VAL A 162 -18.28 15.53 -6.37
C VAL A 162 -19.25 16.62 -5.93
N VAL A 163 -19.45 16.74 -4.62
CA VAL A 163 -20.37 17.73 -4.02
C VAL A 163 -19.63 18.85 -3.27
N GLY A 164 -18.34 18.68 -3.03
CA GLY A 164 -17.51 19.69 -2.37
C GLY A 164 -16.03 19.32 -2.40
N THR A 165 -15.18 20.32 -2.29
CA THR A 165 -13.72 20.20 -2.14
C THR A 165 -13.23 21.20 -1.11
N ALA A 166 -12.27 20.81 -0.28
CA ALA A 166 -11.63 21.63 0.74
C ALA A 166 -10.13 21.36 0.77
#